data_7dbe178af8e2d18fa391b33dae083b73
#
_entry.id   7dbe178af8e2d18fa391b33dae083b73
#
_cell.length_a   1.000
_cell.length_b   1.000
_cell.length_c   1.000
_cell.angle_alpha   90.00
_cell.angle_beta   90.00
_cell.angle_gamma   90.00
#
_symmetry.space_group_name_H-M   'P 1'
#
loop_
_entity.id
_entity.type
_entity.pdbx_description
1 polymer ?
#
loop_
_entity_poly.entity_id
_entity_poly.type
_entity_poly.pdbx_seq_one_letter_code
_entity_poly.pdbx_strand_id
1 'polypeptide(L)'
;MGKDVIIALDFDSREKTLAFLDRFQDEKPFVKIGMELFYAEGPDIVRQIRARGHRIFLDLKLHDIPNTVKKAMAALSALDVDIINLHAAGTKAMMRAALEGLTRPDGTRPLLIAVTQLTSTDQERMEQELLIHAPIDEVVLHYARNARDAGLDGVVCSPLEAGSIHARCGADFLTVTPGVRFADGESGDQKRVTTPERARELGSDYIVVGRPITQADDPVAAYRRCVAAFVG
;
A
#
# COMPACT_ATOMS: atom_id res chain seq x y z
N MET A 1 15.42 4.37 1.56
CA MET A 1 14.32 5.27 1.98
C MET A 1 14.09 5.09 3.48
N GLY A 2 13.68 6.14 4.20
CA GLY A 2 13.35 6.03 5.63
C GLY A 2 11.97 5.40 5.85
N LYS A 3 11.71 4.91 7.06
CA LYS A 3 10.39 4.43 7.49
C LYS A 3 9.37 5.58 7.50
N ASP A 4 8.09 5.30 7.16
CA ASP A 4 7.03 6.31 7.19
C ASP A 4 5.65 5.66 7.46
N VAL A 5 4.70 6.49 7.92
CA VAL A 5 3.32 6.11 8.20
C VAL A 5 2.41 6.66 7.11
N ILE A 6 1.64 5.77 6.48
CA ILE A 6 0.68 6.11 5.43
C ILE A 6 -0.73 6.06 6.02
N ILE A 7 -1.46 7.18 5.99
CA ILE A 7 -2.86 7.22 6.44
C ILE A 7 -3.77 6.72 5.30
N ALA A 8 -4.57 5.69 5.55
CA ALA A 8 -5.58 5.23 4.60
C ALA A 8 -6.81 6.16 4.65
N LEU A 9 -7.04 6.89 3.55
CA LEU A 9 -8.20 7.77 3.37
C LEU A 9 -9.39 6.96 2.82
N ASP A 10 -9.90 6.04 3.64
CA ASP A 10 -11.05 5.20 3.29
C ASP A 10 -12.35 5.96 3.66
N PHE A 11 -12.63 7.05 2.91
CA PHE A 11 -13.81 7.89 2.99
C PHE A 11 -14.66 7.75 1.74
N ASP A 12 -15.96 7.92 1.88
CA ASP A 12 -16.96 7.79 0.82
C ASP A 12 -17.14 9.07 -0.03
N SER A 13 -16.50 10.18 0.35
CA SER A 13 -16.65 11.46 -0.34
C SER A 13 -15.43 12.37 -0.22
N ARG A 14 -15.32 13.28 -1.17
CA ARG A 14 -14.33 14.36 -1.23
C ARG A 14 -14.43 15.26 0.01
N GLU A 15 -15.62 15.68 0.37
CA GLU A 15 -15.88 16.61 1.46
C GLU A 15 -15.32 16.05 2.77
N LYS A 16 -15.62 14.80 3.10
CA LYS A 16 -15.09 14.14 4.30
C LYS A 16 -13.58 14.01 4.26
N THR A 17 -13.03 13.64 3.10
CA THR A 17 -11.59 13.48 2.90
C THR A 17 -10.86 14.80 3.11
N LEU A 18 -11.32 15.88 2.48
CA LEU A 18 -10.67 17.18 2.57
C LEU A 18 -10.82 17.77 3.97
N ALA A 19 -12.00 17.66 4.59
CA ALA A 19 -12.23 18.10 5.98
C ALA A 19 -11.31 17.34 6.98
N PHE A 20 -11.08 16.05 6.76
CA PHE A 20 -10.12 15.31 7.56
C PHE A 20 -8.68 15.84 7.38
N LEU A 21 -8.24 16.07 6.13
CA LEU A 21 -6.90 16.60 5.85
C LEU A 21 -6.70 18.04 6.35
N ASP A 22 -7.75 18.84 6.42
CA ASP A 22 -7.70 20.21 6.96
C ASP A 22 -7.38 20.24 8.47
N ARG A 23 -7.52 19.13 9.19
CA ARG A 23 -7.07 18.99 10.59
C ARG A 23 -5.53 18.98 10.72
N PHE A 24 -4.79 18.61 9.68
CA PHE A 24 -3.33 18.57 9.63
C PHE A 24 -2.76 19.86 9.05
N GLN A 25 -2.78 20.94 9.85
CA GLN A 25 -2.40 22.30 9.39
C GLN A 25 -0.88 22.39 9.11
N ASP A 26 -0.08 21.88 10.04
CA ASP A 26 1.39 22.03 10.03
C ASP A 26 2.12 20.78 9.46
N GLU A 27 1.38 19.71 9.22
CA GLU A 27 1.92 18.43 8.75
C GLU A 27 1.29 18.06 7.41
N LYS A 28 2.07 17.34 6.60
CA LYS A 28 1.57 16.77 5.34
C LYS A 28 1.77 15.26 5.36
N PRO A 29 0.91 14.51 6.08
CA PRO A 29 1.01 13.07 6.13
C PRO A 29 1.08 12.44 4.74
N PHE A 30 1.82 11.35 4.62
CA PHE A 30 1.71 10.47 3.47
C PHE A 30 0.36 9.77 3.53
N VAL A 31 -0.40 9.79 2.45
CA VAL A 31 -1.77 9.27 2.43
C VAL A 31 -1.98 8.21 1.37
N LYS A 32 -2.89 7.28 1.62
CA LYS A 32 -3.33 6.26 0.66
C LYS A 32 -4.74 6.62 0.16
N ILE A 33 -4.89 6.69 -1.16
CA ILE A 33 -6.19 6.78 -1.82
C ILE A 33 -6.55 5.39 -2.33
N GLY A 34 -7.57 4.78 -1.73
CA GLY A 34 -8.08 3.46 -2.10
C GLY A 34 -9.13 3.50 -3.20
N MET A 35 -9.64 2.30 -3.57
CA MET A 35 -10.62 2.13 -4.63
C MET A 35 -11.92 2.89 -4.35
N GLU A 36 -12.43 2.86 -3.10
CA GLU A 36 -13.69 3.52 -2.72
C GLU A 36 -13.65 5.01 -3.09
N LEU A 37 -12.72 5.74 -2.53
CA LEU A 37 -12.59 7.18 -2.76
C LEU A 37 -12.26 7.51 -4.22
N PHE A 38 -11.37 6.72 -4.86
CA PHE A 38 -10.99 6.97 -6.25
C PHE A 38 -12.15 6.73 -7.23
N TYR A 39 -12.95 5.69 -7.04
CA TYR A 39 -14.09 5.40 -7.90
C TYR A 39 -15.27 6.33 -7.66
N ALA A 40 -15.44 6.83 -6.43
CA ALA A 40 -16.46 7.83 -6.13
C ALA A 40 -16.14 9.20 -6.75
N GLU A 41 -14.87 9.65 -6.68
CA GLU A 41 -14.47 11.03 -6.96
C GLU A 41 -13.60 11.20 -8.22
N GLY A 42 -13.14 10.10 -8.80
CA GLY A 42 -12.27 10.10 -9.97
C GLY A 42 -10.87 10.68 -9.73
N PRO A 43 -10.12 10.96 -10.81
CA PRO A 43 -8.74 11.46 -10.70
C PRO A 43 -8.59 12.83 -10.03
N ASP A 44 -9.66 13.61 -9.96
CA ASP A 44 -9.60 14.97 -9.42
C ASP A 44 -9.30 15.01 -7.93
N ILE A 45 -9.75 14.01 -7.16
CA ILE A 45 -9.40 13.93 -5.74
C ILE A 45 -7.89 13.76 -5.54
N VAL A 46 -7.22 12.99 -6.42
CA VAL A 46 -5.77 12.80 -6.39
C VAL A 46 -5.05 14.15 -6.60
N ARG A 47 -5.46 14.92 -7.62
CA ARG A 47 -4.90 16.24 -7.92
C ARG A 47 -5.10 17.23 -6.76
N GLN A 48 -6.28 17.23 -6.14
CA GLN A 48 -6.58 18.13 -5.01
C GLN A 48 -5.75 17.79 -3.78
N ILE A 49 -5.55 16.51 -3.47
CA ILE A 49 -4.72 16.07 -2.35
C ILE A 49 -3.24 16.37 -2.65
N ARG A 50 -2.79 16.16 -3.89
CA ARG A 50 -1.43 16.50 -4.31
C ARG A 50 -1.16 18.02 -4.21
N ALA A 51 -2.10 18.85 -4.65
CA ALA A 51 -2.00 20.29 -4.57
C ALA A 51 -1.91 20.83 -3.13
N ARG A 52 -2.36 20.07 -2.13
CA ARG A 52 -2.21 20.36 -0.69
C ARG A 52 -0.83 19.96 -0.15
N GLY A 53 0.04 19.36 -0.97
CA GLY A 53 1.42 18.98 -0.62
C GLY A 53 1.57 17.59 -0.02
N HIS A 54 0.54 16.75 -0.03
CA HIS A 54 0.63 15.39 0.47
C HIS A 54 1.36 14.48 -0.52
N ARG A 55 2.14 13.53 0.01
CA ARG A 55 2.58 12.36 -0.73
C ARG A 55 1.42 11.37 -0.85
N ILE A 56 1.34 10.65 -1.98
CA ILE A 56 0.18 9.81 -2.29
C ILE A 56 0.60 8.39 -2.69
N PHE A 57 0.05 7.40 -1.98
CA PHE A 57 -0.02 6.01 -2.43
C PHE A 57 -1.38 5.77 -3.07
N LEU A 58 -1.42 5.57 -4.38
CA LEU A 58 -2.64 5.24 -5.12
C LEU A 58 -2.86 3.72 -5.14
N ASP A 59 -3.79 3.24 -4.32
CA ASP A 59 -3.99 1.82 -3.99
C ASP A 59 -5.19 1.24 -4.74
N LEU A 60 -5.03 1.04 -6.07
CA LEU A 60 -6.10 0.54 -6.96
C LEU A 60 -5.97 -0.95 -7.30
N LYS A 61 -4.85 -1.58 -6.95
CA LYS A 61 -4.62 -3.04 -7.10
C LYS A 61 -4.94 -3.57 -8.51
N LEU A 62 -4.37 -2.96 -9.55
CA LEU A 62 -4.67 -3.34 -10.93
C LEU A 62 -4.40 -4.83 -11.17
N HIS A 63 -5.34 -5.49 -11.84
CA HIS A 63 -5.22 -6.90 -12.19
C HIS A 63 -6.05 -7.17 -13.45
N ASP A 64 -5.37 -7.30 -14.60
CA ASP A 64 -5.98 -7.57 -15.90
C ASP A 64 -4.89 -8.11 -16.84
N ILE A 65 -5.22 -8.41 -18.11
CA ILE A 65 -4.23 -8.81 -19.11
C ILE A 65 -3.15 -7.71 -19.30
N PRO A 66 -1.90 -8.09 -19.64
CA PRO A 66 -0.75 -7.18 -19.66
C PRO A 66 -0.98 -5.86 -20.41
N ASN A 67 -1.60 -5.90 -21.58
CA ASN A 67 -1.84 -4.70 -22.39
C ASN A 67 -2.84 -3.72 -21.75
N THR A 68 -3.88 -4.24 -21.08
CA THR A 68 -4.86 -3.41 -20.37
C THR A 68 -4.19 -2.71 -19.18
N VAL A 69 -3.40 -3.46 -18.38
CA VAL A 69 -2.69 -2.89 -17.24
C VAL A 69 -1.64 -1.87 -17.69
N LYS A 70 -0.90 -2.13 -18.78
CA LYS A 70 0.03 -1.16 -19.38
C LYS A 70 -0.65 0.18 -19.70
N LYS A 71 -1.79 0.14 -20.40
CA LYS A 71 -2.53 1.36 -20.76
C LYS A 71 -3.13 2.08 -19.56
N ALA A 72 -3.64 1.34 -18.58
CA ALA A 72 -4.14 1.91 -17.34
C ALA A 72 -3.01 2.61 -16.56
N MET A 73 -1.84 1.97 -16.41
CA MET A 73 -0.67 2.56 -15.75
C MET A 73 -0.17 3.81 -16.48
N ALA A 74 -0.19 3.84 -17.82
CA ALA A 74 0.15 5.04 -18.58
C ALA A 74 -0.80 6.21 -18.28
N ALA A 75 -2.10 5.95 -18.16
CA ALA A 75 -3.07 6.98 -17.75
C ALA A 75 -2.84 7.47 -16.30
N LEU A 76 -2.54 6.55 -15.38
CA LEU A 76 -2.30 6.87 -13.98
C LEU A 76 -0.95 7.56 -13.74
N SER A 77 0.04 7.36 -14.62
CA SER A 77 1.36 8.02 -14.52
C SER A 77 1.28 9.54 -14.54
N ALA A 78 0.21 10.10 -15.14
CA ALA A 78 -0.04 11.55 -15.21
C ALA A 78 -0.58 12.16 -13.91
N LEU A 79 -0.90 11.36 -12.89
CA LEU A 79 -1.51 11.85 -11.65
C LEU A 79 -0.50 12.32 -10.59
N ASP A 80 0.80 12.24 -10.86
CA ASP A 80 1.87 12.67 -9.96
C ASP A 80 1.76 12.08 -8.55
N VAL A 81 1.59 10.76 -8.47
CA VAL A 81 1.59 10.00 -7.22
C VAL A 81 2.98 9.46 -6.91
N ASP A 82 3.23 9.13 -5.64
CA ASP A 82 4.53 8.62 -5.19
C ASP A 82 4.62 7.09 -5.27
N ILE A 83 3.55 6.39 -4.96
CA ILE A 83 3.45 4.92 -5.03
C ILE A 83 2.15 4.54 -5.75
N ILE A 84 2.20 3.48 -6.54
CA ILE A 84 1.02 2.82 -7.12
C ILE A 84 1.19 1.30 -7.03
N ASN A 85 0.10 0.55 -7.07
CA ASN A 85 0.17 -0.90 -6.95
C ASN A 85 -0.66 -1.67 -7.99
N LEU A 86 -0.36 -2.96 -8.04
CA LEU A 86 -1.06 -3.99 -8.79
C LEU A 86 -1.03 -5.31 -7.99
N HIS A 87 -1.68 -6.36 -8.48
CA HIS A 87 -1.58 -7.71 -7.90
C HIS A 87 -0.42 -8.52 -8.51
N ALA A 88 0.41 -9.15 -7.66
CA ALA A 88 1.49 -10.05 -8.11
C ALA A 88 0.96 -11.30 -8.83
N ALA A 89 -0.26 -11.73 -8.50
CA ALA A 89 -0.94 -12.88 -9.14
C ALA A 89 -1.14 -12.71 -10.66
N GLY A 90 -1.06 -11.48 -11.19
CA GLY A 90 -1.15 -11.20 -12.62
C GLY A 90 0.07 -11.64 -13.44
N THR A 91 1.04 -12.29 -12.84
CA THR A 91 2.29 -12.81 -13.44
C THR A 91 3.34 -11.73 -13.75
N LYS A 92 4.58 -12.18 -14.02
CA LYS A 92 5.68 -11.28 -14.42
C LYS A 92 5.41 -10.53 -15.72
N ALA A 93 4.65 -11.12 -16.64
CA ALA A 93 4.30 -10.46 -17.91
C ALA A 93 3.44 -9.22 -17.67
N MET A 94 2.41 -9.31 -16.81
CA MET A 94 1.57 -8.17 -16.44
C MET A 94 2.38 -7.10 -15.68
N MET A 95 3.21 -7.52 -14.73
CA MET A 95 4.03 -6.60 -13.94
C MET A 95 5.03 -5.81 -14.79
N ARG A 96 5.70 -6.46 -15.75
CA ARG A 96 6.60 -5.78 -16.71
C ARG A 96 5.86 -4.81 -17.62
N ALA A 97 4.70 -5.21 -18.13
CA ALA A 97 3.86 -4.34 -18.95
C ALA A 97 3.37 -3.12 -18.16
N ALA A 98 3.02 -3.31 -16.88
CA ALA A 98 2.67 -2.23 -15.96
C ALA A 98 3.83 -1.23 -15.80
N LEU A 99 5.05 -1.74 -15.55
CA LEU A 99 6.24 -0.92 -15.39
C LEU A 99 6.54 -0.09 -16.66
N GLU A 100 6.43 -0.73 -17.84
CA GLU A 100 6.59 -0.04 -19.11
C GLU A 100 5.55 1.08 -19.29
N GLY A 101 4.27 0.81 -18.97
CA GLY A 101 3.21 1.82 -19.07
C GLY A 101 3.36 2.97 -18.08
N LEU A 102 3.87 2.68 -16.87
CA LEU A 102 4.03 3.67 -15.80
C LEU A 102 5.23 4.60 -16.03
N THR A 103 6.25 4.15 -16.78
CA THR A 103 7.45 4.94 -17.06
C THR A 103 7.15 6.02 -18.08
N ARG A 104 7.38 7.28 -17.69
CA ARG A 104 7.18 8.46 -18.55
C ARG A 104 8.28 8.56 -19.62
N PRO A 105 8.08 9.37 -20.68
CA PRO A 105 9.10 9.55 -21.72
C PRO A 105 10.47 10.06 -21.22
N ASP A 106 10.48 10.79 -20.11
CA ASP A 106 11.70 11.29 -19.45
C ASP A 106 12.38 10.25 -18.55
N GLY A 107 11.84 9.02 -18.47
CA GLY A 107 12.34 7.93 -17.62
C GLY A 107 11.86 7.98 -16.18
N THR A 108 11.14 9.03 -15.76
CA THR A 108 10.60 9.12 -14.40
C THR A 108 9.34 8.28 -14.23
N ARG A 109 9.07 7.82 -13.02
CA ARG A 109 7.87 7.10 -12.64
C ARG A 109 7.65 7.11 -11.13
N PRO A 110 6.41 6.93 -10.65
CA PRO A 110 6.17 6.55 -9.24
C PRO A 110 6.76 5.17 -8.94
N LEU A 111 6.91 4.86 -7.67
CA LEU A 111 7.24 3.50 -7.23
C LEU A 111 6.07 2.57 -7.59
N LEU A 112 6.41 1.41 -8.15
CA LEU A 112 5.44 0.35 -8.48
C LEU A 112 5.64 -0.84 -7.55
N ILE A 113 4.62 -1.17 -6.76
CA ILE A 113 4.66 -2.29 -5.82
C ILE A 113 3.55 -3.31 -6.11
N ALA A 114 3.77 -4.57 -5.73
CA ALA A 114 2.80 -5.63 -5.98
C ALA A 114 2.17 -6.16 -4.68
N VAL A 115 0.84 -6.31 -4.66
CA VAL A 115 0.16 -7.02 -3.58
C VAL A 115 0.44 -8.50 -3.70
N THR A 116 1.01 -9.11 -2.65
CA THR A 116 1.29 -10.55 -2.59
C THR A 116 0.01 -11.33 -2.32
N GLN A 117 -0.33 -11.56 -1.06
CA GLN A 117 -1.64 -12.07 -0.64
C GLN A 117 -2.34 -11.04 0.24
N LEU A 118 -3.66 -10.94 0.12
CA LEU A 118 -4.43 -10.03 0.96
C LEU A 118 -4.34 -10.47 2.43
N THR A 119 -4.28 -9.53 3.35
CA THR A 119 -4.22 -9.83 4.80
C THR A 119 -5.50 -10.47 5.34
N SER A 120 -6.58 -10.48 4.56
CA SER A 120 -7.82 -11.22 4.82
C SER A 120 -7.78 -12.68 4.35
N THR A 121 -6.79 -13.07 3.52
CA THR A 121 -6.60 -14.44 3.05
C THR A 121 -5.75 -15.21 4.06
N ASP A 122 -6.30 -16.32 4.55
CA ASP A 122 -5.60 -17.32 5.37
C ASP A 122 -5.26 -18.57 4.53
N GLN A 123 -4.57 -19.52 5.14
CA GLN A 123 -4.17 -20.78 4.48
C GLN A 123 -5.38 -21.56 3.94
N GLU A 124 -6.44 -21.68 4.75
CA GLU A 124 -7.63 -22.44 4.38
C GLU A 124 -8.33 -21.85 3.14
N ARG A 125 -8.54 -20.53 3.11
CA ARG A 125 -9.15 -19.85 1.96
C ARG A 125 -8.26 -19.94 0.71
N MET A 126 -6.96 -19.83 0.89
CA MET A 126 -6.04 -19.96 -0.23
C MET A 126 -6.09 -21.35 -0.86
N GLU A 127 -6.19 -22.40 -0.05
CA GLU A 127 -6.32 -23.78 -0.53
C GLU A 127 -7.68 -24.09 -1.16
N GLN A 128 -8.77 -23.68 -0.49
CA GLN A 128 -10.12 -24.05 -0.89
C GLN A 128 -10.68 -23.18 -2.01
N GLU A 129 -10.41 -21.87 -1.98
CA GLU A 129 -11.04 -20.93 -2.90
C GLU A 129 -10.10 -20.53 -4.06
N LEU A 130 -8.78 -20.48 -3.83
CA LEU A 130 -7.79 -20.15 -4.86
C LEU A 130 -7.09 -21.40 -5.43
N LEU A 131 -7.29 -22.59 -4.84
CA LEU A 131 -6.67 -23.87 -5.21
C LEU A 131 -5.13 -23.82 -5.17
N ILE A 132 -4.57 -23.03 -4.26
CA ILE A 132 -3.12 -22.93 -4.04
C ILE A 132 -2.78 -23.71 -2.76
N HIS A 133 -2.17 -24.88 -2.93
CA HIS A 133 -1.91 -25.84 -1.83
C HIS A 133 -0.53 -25.67 -1.15
N ALA A 134 0.28 -24.73 -1.61
CA ALA A 134 1.56 -24.40 -0.96
C ALA A 134 1.32 -23.57 0.33
N PRO A 135 2.25 -23.62 1.32
CA PRO A 135 2.19 -22.76 2.49
C PRO A 135 2.10 -21.27 2.12
N ILE A 136 1.26 -20.51 2.82
CA ILE A 136 0.98 -19.08 2.48
C ILE A 136 2.24 -18.21 2.49
N ASP A 137 3.16 -18.45 3.40
CA ASP A 137 4.45 -17.76 3.48
C ASP A 137 5.35 -18.06 2.29
N GLU A 138 5.35 -19.30 1.78
CA GLU A 138 6.05 -19.66 0.54
C GLU A 138 5.44 -18.96 -0.68
N VAL A 139 4.12 -18.90 -0.77
CA VAL A 139 3.40 -18.21 -1.85
C VAL A 139 3.70 -16.73 -1.83
N VAL A 140 3.68 -16.09 -0.66
CA VAL A 140 4.04 -14.68 -0.49
C VAL A 140 5.47 -14.40 -0.94
N LEU A 141 6.43 -15.23 -0.51
CA LEU A 141 7.83 -15.10 -0.93
C LEU A 141 8.02 -15.36 -2.43
N HIS A 142 7.26 -16.29 -3.01
CA HIS A 142 7.28 -16.54 -4.45
C HIS A 142 6.78 -15.33 -5.23
N TYR A 143 5.68 -14.71 -4.81
CA TYR A 143 5.13 -13.50 -5.42
C TYR A 143 6.08 -12.29 -5.26
N ALA A 144 6.70 -12.13 -4.10
CA ALA A 144 7.69 -11.07 -3.88
C ALA A 144 8.90 -11.22 -4.81
N ARG A 145 9.42 -12.44 -4.98
CA ARG A 145 10.51 -12.72 -5.95
C ARG A 145 10.08 -12.42 -7.38
N ASN A 146 8.87 -12.83 -7.79
CA ASN A 146 8.35 -12.53 -9.11
C ASN A 146 8.24 -11.03 -9.36
N ALA A 147 7.79 -10.25 -8.36
CA ALA A 147 7.72 -8.80 -8.43
C ALA A 147 9.12 -8.18 -8.60
N ARG A 148 10.10 -8.61 -7.79
CA ARG A 148 11.48 -8.19 -7.92
C ARG A 148 12.08 -8.52 -9.29
N ASP A 149 11.90 -9.77 -9.78
CA ASP A 149 12.38 -10.22 -11.10
C ASP A 149 11.72 -9.48 -12.27
N ALA A 150 10.53 -8.94 -12.05
CA ALA A 150 9.84 -8.08 -13.02
C ALA A 150 10.35 -6.64 -13.00
N GLY A 151 11.16 -6.24 -12.00
CA GLY A 151 11.73 -4.91 -11.86
C GLY A 151 10.90 -3.94 -11.00
N LEU A 152 9.96 -4.45 -10.19
CA LEU A 152 9.17 -3.64 -9.27
C LEU A 152 10.02 -3.20 -8.07
N ASP A 153 9.56 -2.14 -7.39
CA ASP A 153 10.27 -1.51 -6.28
C ASP A 153 9.97 -2.14 -4.91
N GLY A 154 8.90 -2.95 -4.81
CA GLY A 154 8.51 -3.56 -3.55
C GLY A 154 7.19 -4.32 -3.62
N VAL A 155 6.66 -4.62 -2.44
CA VAL A 155 5.40 -5.35 -2.27
C VAL A 155 4.54 -4.78 -1.15
N VAL A 156 3.22 -5.04 -1.24
CA VAL A 156 2.29 -4.99 -0.11
C VAL A 156 2.21 -6.39 0.48
N CYS A 157 2.48 -6.51 1.79
CA CYS A 157 2.51 -7.79 2.50
C CYS A 157 2.10 -7.59 3.98
N SER A 158 1.95 -8.68 4.74
CA SER A 158 1.81 -8.58 6.19
C SER A 158 3.12 -8.11 6.85
N PRO A 159 3.05 -7.36 7.98
CA PRO A 159 4.26 -7.07 8.76
C PRO A 159 5.05 -8.33 9.16
N LEU A 160 4.36 -9.45 9.38
CA LEU A 160 4.99 -10.74 9.73
C LEU A 160 5.91 -11.29 8.63
N GLU A 161 5.73 -10.85 7.39
CA GLU A 161 6.45 -11.32 6.20
C GLU A 161 7.62 -10.42 5.82
N ALA A 162 7.68 -9.17 6.33
CA ALA A 162 8.62 -8.14 5.91
C ALA A 162 10.08 -8.58 6.02
N GLY A 163 10.50 -9.13 7.17
CA GLY A 163 11.87 -9.61 7.38
C GLY A 163 12.27 -10.73 6.42
N SER A 164 11.37 -11.68 6.14
CA SER A 164 11.61 -12.77 5.20
C SER A 164 11.72 -12.29 3.76
N ILE A 165 10.93 -11.27 3.39
CA ILE A 165 10.99 -10.63 2.07
C ILE A 165 12.32 -9.91 1.89
N HIS A 166 12.77 -9.11 2.86
CA HIS A 166 14.08 -8.45 2.81
C HIS A 166 15.23 -9.45 2.71
N ALA A 167 15.17 -10.55 3.47
CA ALA A 167 16.20 -11.60 3.41
C ALA A 167 16.29 -12.26 2.03
N ARG A 168 15.18 -12.37 1.29
CA ARG A 168 15.10 -13.03 -0.02
C ARG A 168 15.22 -12.09 -1.20
N CYS A 169 14.69 -10.88 -1.07
CA CYS A 169 14.61 -9.90 -2.16
C CYS A 169 15.63 -8.76 -2.03
N GLY A 170 16.33 -8.65 -0.90
CA GLY A 170 17.27 -7.56 -0.62
C GLY A 170 16.64 -6.47 0.23
N ALA A 171 17.47 -5.75 0.99
CA ALA A 171 17.06 -4.71 1.93
C ALA A 171 16.44 -3.48 1.24
N ASP A 172 16.73 -3.27 -0.04
CA ASP A 172 16.19 -2.15 -0.83
C ASP A 172 14.82 -2.44 -1.44
N PHE A 173 14.34 -3.69 -1.35
CA PHE A 173 13.04 -4.08 -1.88
C PHE A 173 11.94 -3.77 -0.87
N LEU A 174 11.16 -2.72 -1.13
CA LEU A 174 10.25 -2.10 -0.17
C LEU A 174 9.11 -3.03 0.29
N THR A 175 8.78 -2.91 1.57
CA THR A 175 7.62 -3.57 2.19
C THR A 175 6.64 -2.51 2.70
N VAL A 176 5.42 -2.52 2.15
CA VAL A 176 4.30 -1.67 2.57
C VAL A 176 3.29 -2.56 3.28
N THR A 177 3.06 -2.33 4.57
CA THR A 177 2.36 -3.28 5.42
C THR A 177 1.09 -2.69 6.05
N PRO A 178 -0.10 -3.13 5.59
CA PRO A 178 -1.38 -2.81 6.21
C PRO A 178 -1.65 -3.72 7.44
N GLY A 179 -2.81 -3.54 8.08
CA GLY A 179 -3.22 -4.36 9.22
C GLY A 179 -2.56 -3.94 10.53
N VAL A 180 -2.17 -2.66 10.64
CA VAL A 180 -1.55 -2.11 11.85
C VAL A 180 -2.61 -1.45 12.74
N ARG A 181 -2.58 -1.76 14.04
CA ARG A 181 -3.49 -1.24 15.06
C ARG A 181 -2.71 -0.89 16.32
N PHE A 182 -3.21 0.03 17.13
CA PHE A 182 -2.67 0.21 18.48
C PHE A 182 -3.04 -0.98 19.36
N ALA A 183 -2.22 -1.25 20.37
CA ALA A 183 -2.44 -2.39 21.28
C ALA A 183 -3.76 -2.30 22.07
N ASP A 184 -4.26 -1.09 22.28
CA ASP A 184 -5.52 -0.76 22.95
C ASP A 184 -6.73 -0.67 21.99
N GLY A 185 -6.55 -0.99 20.69
CA GLY A 185 -7.58 -0.88 19.66
C GLY A 185 -8.23 -2.21 19.27
N GLU A 186 -9.40 -2.14 18.62
CA GLU A 186 -10.09 -3.30 18.08
C GLU A 186 -9.40 -3.87 16.82
N SER A 187 -9.39 -5.20 16.68
CA SER A 187 -8.80 -5.90 15.52
C SER A 187 -9.59 -5.69 14.22
N GLY A 188 -10.91 -5.53 14.31
CA GLY A 188 -11.80 -5.34 13.16
C GLY A 188 -11.78 -6.53 12.18
N ASP A 189 -11.77 -6.22 10.89
CA ASP A 189 -11.81 -7.16 9.76
C ASP A 189 -10.44 -7.76 9.37
N GLN A 190 -9.35 -7.35 10.03
CA GLN A 190 -8.00 -7.83 9.76
C GLN A 190 -7.68 -9.08 10.59
N LYS A 191 -7.24 -10.16 9.95
CA LYS A 191 -6.86 -11.41 10.64
C LYS A 191 -5.40 -11.44 11.13
N ARG A 192 -4.51 -10.71 10.44
CA ARG A 192 -3.07 -10.65 10.70
C ARG A 192 -2.67 -9.24 11.16
N VAL A 193 -3.04 -8.91 12.41
CA VAL A 193 -2.86 -7.58 13.01
C VAL A 193 -1.55 -7.49 13.80
N THR A 194 -0.90 -6.33 13.76
CA THR A 194 0.27 -6.04 14.61
C THR A 194 0.28 -4.57 15.05
N THR A 195 1.13 -4.22 16.03
CA THR A 195 1.28 -2.83 16.47
C THR A 195 2.33 -2.09 15.64
N PRO A 196 2.34 -0.73 15.63
CA PRO A 196 3.37 0.04 14.96
C PRO A 196 4.79 -0.31 15.41
N GLU A 197 5.01 -0.46 16.71
CA GLU A 197 6.30 -0.87 17.29
C GLU A 197 6.74 -2.24 16.77
N ARG A 198 5.80 -3.19 16.79
CA ARG A 198 6.10 -4.55 16.31
C ARG A 198 6.36 -4.58 14.80
N ALA A 199 5.63 -3.79 14.00
CA ALA A 199 5.89 -3.66 12.56
C ALA A 199 7.30 -3.08 12.29
N ARG A 200 7.76 -2.13 13.12
CA ARG A 200 9.12 -1.59 13.08
C ARG A 200 10.17 -2.67 13.36
N GLU A 201 9.98 -3.47 14.42
CA GLU A 201 10.89 -4.56 14.80
C GLU A 201 10.97 -5.64 13.73
N LEU A 202 9.84 -5.96 13.08
CA LEU A 202 9.76 -6.94 12.00
C LEU A 202 10.35 -6.45 10.67
N GLY A 203 10.71 -5.16 10.59
CA GLY A 203 11.42 -4.60 9.45
C GLY A 203 10.53 -4.01 8.36
N SER A 204 9.26 -3.68 8.63
CA SER A 204 8.43 -2.93 7.68
C SER A 204 9.06 -1.58 7.31
N ASP A 205 9.00 -1.19 6.03
CA ASP A 205 9.45 0.13 5.57
C ASP A 205 8.34 1.16 5.67
N TYR A 206 7.12 0.80 5.29
CA TYR A 206 5.94 1.63 5.42
C TYR A 206 4.83 0.84 6.12
N ILE A 207 4.10 1.50 7.02
CA ILE A 207 2.85 0.97 7.57
C ILE A 207 1.66 1.75 7.03
N VAL A 208 0.56 1.05 6.75
CA VAL A 208 -0.70 1.67 6.35
C VAL A 208 -1.70 1.57 7.48
N VAL A 209 -2.14 2.72 8.00
CA VAL A 209 -3.03 2.84 9.15
C VAL A 209 -4.29 3.62 8.74
N GLY A 210 -5.45 3.01 8.90
CA GLY A 210 -6.76 3.62 8.61
C GLY A 210 -7.48 4.04 9.89
N ARG A 211 -8.52 3.29 10.27
CA ARG A 211 -9.44 3.59 11.40
C ARG A 211 -8.77 4.04 12.70
N PRO A 212 -7.63 3.48 13.15
CA PRO A 212 -6.94 3.98 14.36
C PRO A 212 -6.56 5.46 14.32
N ILE A 213 -6.44 6.04 13.13
CA ILE A 213 -6.18 7.47 12.92
C ILE A 213 -7.45 8.18 12.46
N THR A 214 -8.15 7.65 11.43
CA THR A 214 -9.26 8.36 10.79
C THR A 214 -10.52 8.45 11.65
N GLN A 215 -10.69 7.54 12.61
CA GLN A 215 -11.81 7.52 13.55
C GLN A 215 -11.44 7.93 14.98
N ALA A 216 -10.20 8.38 15.20
CA ALA A 216 -9.80 8.91 16.50
C ALA A 216 -10.45 10.28 16.77
N ASP A 217 -10.75 10.58 18.01
CA ASP A 217 -11.24 11.90 18.45
C ASP A 217 -10.26 13.01 18.06
N ASP A 218 -8.97 12.74 18.25
CA ASP A 218 -7.87 13.57 17.75
C ASP A 218 -6.98 12.78 16.76
N PRO A 219 -7.26 12.85 15.44
CA PRO A 219 -6.46 12.13 14.44
C PRO A 219 -5.02 12.65 14.31
N VAL A 220 -4.76 13.92 14.64
CA VAL A 220 -3.40 14.47 14.59
C VAL A 220 -2.55 13.84 15.71
N ALA A 221 -3.08 13.78 16.93
CA ALA A 221 -2.42 13.11 18.05
C ALA A 221 -2.23 11.61 17.79
N ALA A 222 -3.25 10.93 17.22
CA ALA A 222 -3.16 9.53 16.85
C ALA A 222 -2.09 9.26 15.78
N TYR A 223 -2.01 10.11 14.76
CA TYR A 223 -0.96 10.04 13.74
C TYR A 223 0.44 10.23 14.35
N ARG A 224 0.64 11.28 15.16
CA ARG A 224 1.92 11.53 15.84
C ARG A 224 2.35 10.36 16.74
N ARG A 225 1.40 9.79 17.49
CA ARG A 225 1.63 8.57 18.28
C ARG A 225 2.12 7.43 17.39
N CYS A 226 1.48 7.23 16.24
CA CYS A 226 1.85 6.18 15.29
C CYS A 226 3.25 6.41 14.70
N VAL A 227 3.58 7.65 14.33
CA VAL A 227 4.91 8.02 13.81
C VAL A 227 5.97 7.79 14.87
N ALA A 228 5.77 8.26 16.11
CA ALA A 228 6.72 8.05 17.22
C ALA A 228 6.97 6.56 17.49
N ALA A 229 5.93 5.73 17.41
CA ALA A 229 6.02 4.29 17.65
C ALA A 229 6.74 3.54 16.51
N PHE A 230 6.50 3.94 15.27
CA PHE A 230 7.01 3.24 14.09
C PHE A 230 8.33 3.79 13.56
N VAL A 231 8.48 5.10 13.49
CA VAL A 231 9.68 5.76 12.94
C VAL A 231 10.75 5.93 14.03
N GLY A 232 10.35 6.33 15.23
CA GLY A 232 11.22 6.52 16.40
C GLY A 232 11.51 7.96 16.68
#